data_29bb757e667ba3e08f554489635278fa
#
_entry.id   29bb757e667ba3e08f554489635278fa
#
_cell.length_a   1.000
_cell.length_b   1.000
_cell.length_c   1.000
_cell.angle_alpha   90.00
_cell.angle_beta   90.00
_cell.angle_gamma   90.00
#
_symmetry.space_group_name_H-M   'P 1'
#
loop_
_entity.id
_entity.type
_entity.pdbx_description
1 polymer ?
#
loop_
_entity_poly.entity_id
_entity_poly.type
_entity_poly.pdbx_seq_one_letter_code
_entity_poly.pdbx_strand_id
1 'polypeptide(L)'
;MKLIIKILFLLVCSLYAKTELNGKWYKVGTNWQIYLNINSTKEGQILEQYIKVADNQNLIYSRKIHKSWFGKTYTNTEYEGKLYKSVLKYVDGETIIYGNELYKKYDLPRDFLKGN
;
A
#
# COMPACT_ATOMS: atom_id res chain seq x y z
N MET A 1 -7.97 -35.79 8.98
CA MET A 1 -7.95 -35.28 7.61
C MET A 1 -8.61 -33.93 7.43
N LYS A 2 -9.82 -33.72 7.95
CA LYS A 2 -10.52 -32.41 7.80
C LYS A 2 -9.78 -31.24 8.47
N LEU A 3 -9.06 -31.49 9.57
CA LEU A 3 -8.32 -30.44 10.27
C LEU A 3 -7.12 -29.95 9.47
N ILE A 4 -6.42 -30.84 8.79
CA ILE A 4 -5.25 -30.51 7.97
C ILE A 4 -5.63 -29.65 6.78
N ILE A 5 -6.76 -29.95 6.14
CA ILE A 5 -7.27 -29.20 5.00
C ILE A 5 -7.64 -27.77 5.42
N LYS A 6 -8.24 -27.58 6.60
CA LYS A 6 -8.58 -26.26 7.13
C LYS A 6 -7.33 -25.42 7.42
N ILE A 7 -6.29 -26.02 7.98
CA ILE A 7 -5.02 -25.35 8.27
C ILE A 7 -4.34 -24.91 6.99
N LEU A 8 -4.30 -25.76 5.97
CA LEU A 8 -3.74 -25.43 4.65
C LEU A 8 -4.50 -24.29 4.00
N PHE A 9 -5.83 -24.29 4.08
CA PHE A 9 -6.67 -23.23 3.53
C PHE A 9 -6.39 -21.90 4.21
N LEU A 10 -6.25 -21.87 5.54
CA LEU A 10 -5.91 -20.66 6.29
C LEU A 10 -4.53 -20.13 5.93
N LEU A 11 -3.55 -20.99 5.73
CA LEU A 11 -2.20 -20.61 5.30
C LEU A 11 -2.21 -19.99 3.90
N VAL A 12 -2.95 -20.58 2.98
CA VAL A 12 -3.09 -20.07 1.61
C VAL A 12 -3.77 -18.69 1.63
N CYS A 13 -4.83 -18.52 2.41
CA CYS A 13 -5.51 -17.24 2.56
C CYS A 13 -4.59 -16.16 3.14
N SER A 14 -3.75 -16.50 4.13
CA SER A 14 -2.79 -15.59 4.73
C SER A 14 -1.74 -15.14 3.72
N LEU A 15 -1.22 -16.05 2.92
CA LEU A 15 -0.26 -15.75 1.86
C LEU A 15 -0.89 -14.85 0.78
N TYR A 16 -2.13 -15.15 0.40
CA TYR A 16 -2.87 -14.36 -0.57
C TYR A 16 -3.08 -12.93 -0.10
N ALA A 17 -3.48 -12.75 1.16
CA ALA A 17 -3.70 -11.41 1.73
C ALA A 17 -2.42 -10.58 1.75
N LYS A 18 -1.24 -11.19 2.00
CA LYS A 18 0.05 -10.49 1.98
C LYS A 18 0.46 -10.04 0.58
N THR A 19 0.15 -10.84 -0.45
CA THR A 19 0.51 -10.51 -1.84
C THR A 19 -0.44 -9.49 -2.46
N GLU A 20 -1.67 -9.36 -1.96
CA GLU A 20 -2.64 -8.41 -2.49
C GLU A 20 -2.23 -6.96 -2.33
N LEU A 21 -1.45 -6.63 -1.30
CA LEU A 21 -0.92 -5.29 -1.10
C LEU A 21 0.22 -4.94 -2.06
N ASN A 22 0.91 -5.92 -2.61
CA ASN A 22 2.03 -5.68 -3.50
C ASN A 22 1.60 -5.05 -4.82
N GLY A 23 2.38 -4.14 -5.31
CA GLY A 23 2.15 -3.47 -6.59
C GLY A 23 2.15 -1.97 -6.47
N LYS A 24 1.68 -1.32 -7.51
CA LYS A 24 1.60 0.14 -7.59
C LYS A 24 0.20 0.61 -7.24
N TRP A 25 0.14 1.64 -6.40
CA TRP A 25 -1.09 2.26 -5.95
C TRP A 25 -0.99 3.76 -6.18
N TYR A 26 -1.85 4.30 -7.03
CA TYR A 26 -1.80 5.70 -7.45
C TYR A 26 -2.66 6.57 -6.55
N LYS A 27 -2.11 7.70 -6.13
CA LYS A 27 -2.85 8.67 -5.34
C LYS A 27 -3.94 9.31 -6.21
N VAL A 28 -5.18 9.23 -5.76
CA VAL A 28 -6.33 9.71 -6.52
C VAL A 28 -6.25 11.22 -6.73
N GLY A 29 -6.46 11.66 -7.98
CA GLY A 29 -6.47 13.07 -8.32
C GLY A 29 -5.11 13.68 -8.65
N THR A 30 -4.06 12.87 -8.70
CA THR A 30 -2.70 13.36 -9.02
C THR A 30 -2.28 13.08 -10.47
N ASN A 31 -3.19 12.58 -11.29
CA ASN A 31 -2.95 12.32 -12.70
C ASN A 31 -1.77 11.36 -12.93
N TRP A 32 -1.73 10.27 -12.16
CA TRP A 32 -0.69 9.23 -12.22
C TRP A 32 0.70 9.69 -11.76
N GLN A 33 0.81 10.89 -11.21
CA GLN A 33 2.11 11.44 -10.84
C GLN A 33 2.63 10.90 -9.50
N ILE A 34 1.75 10.71 -8.52
CA ILE A 34 2.15 10.22 -7.20
C ILE A 34 1.64 8.81 -7.01
N TYR A 35 2.54 7.89 -6.67
CA TYR A 35 2.15 6.52 -6.43
C TYR A 35 3.00 5.88 -5.34
N LEU A 36 2.44 4.84 -4.74
CA LEU A 36 3.12 3.96 -3.81
C LEU A 36 3.47 2.66 -4.53
N ASN A 37 4.65 2.15 -4.25
CA ASN A 37 5.05 0.83 -4.70
C ASN A 37 5.29 -0.04 -3.47
N ILE A 38 4.52 -1.10 -3.33
CA ILE A 38 4.63 -2.02 -2.20
C ILE A 38 5.23 -3.32 -2.69
N ASN A 39 6.34 -3.72 -2.10
CA ASN A 39 7.07 -4.93 -2.46
C ASN A 39 7.35 -5.78 -1.23
N SER A 40 7.34 -7.09 -1.42
CA SER A 40 7.78 -8.05 -0.41
C SER A 40 9.27 -8.31 -0.58
N THR A 41 10.02 -8.20 0.54
CA THR A 41 11.43 -8.49 0.60
C THR A 41 11.67 -9.62 1.61
N LYS A 42 12.92 -10.08 1.71
CA LYS A 42 13.30 -11.08 2.72
C LYS A 42 13.03 -10.59 4.15
N GLU A 43 13.08 -9.28 4.36
CA GLU A 43 12.88 -8.66 5.69
C GLU A 43 11.44 -8.22 5.92
N GLY A 44 10.53 -8.46 4.98
CA GLY A 44 9.14 -8.07 5.06
C GLY A 44 8.72 -7.17 3.91
N GLN A 45 7.56 -6.54 4.06
CA GLN A 45 7.05 -5.64 3.03
C GLN A 45 7.61 -4.23 3.22
N ILE A 46 7.93 -3.60 2.08
CA ILE A 46 8.42 -2.22 2.03
C ILE A 46 7.48 -1.40 1.18
N LEU A 47 7.17 -0.20 1.65
CA LEU A 47 6.36 0.80 0.95
C LEU A 47 7.28 1.93 0.50
N GLU A 48 7.27 2.21 -0.80
CA GLU A 48 8.04 3.29 -1.39
C GLU A 48 7.09 4.28 -2.04
N GLN A 49 7.31 5.57 -1.80
CA GLN A 49 6.53 6.60 -2.48
C GLN A 49 7.38 7.25 -3.56
N TYR A 50 6.80 7.36 -4.75
CA TYR A 50 7.43 7.95 -5.91
C TYR A 50 6.61 9.15 -6.41
N ILE A 51 7.32 10.11 -6.98
CA ILE A 51 6.70 11.16 -7.77
C ILE A 51 7.25 11.10 -9.18
N LYS A 52 6.35 11.14 -10.18
CA LYS A 52 6.72 11.14 -11.58
C LYS A 52 6.66 12.57 -12.10
N VAL A 53 7.82 13.08 -12.51
CA VAL A 53 7.93 14.42 -13.13
C VAL A 53 8.47 14.20 -14.54
N ALA A 54 7.66 14.50 -15.56
CA ALA A 54 7.94 14.16 -16.95
C ALA A 54 8.20 12.64 -17.06
N ASP A 55 9.36 12.23 -17.59
CA ASP A 55 9.70 10.82 -17.73
C ASP A 55 10.52 10.27 -16.54
N ASN A 56 10.78 11.11 -15.54
CA ASN A 56 11.59 10.74 -14.39
C ASN A 56 10.72 10.32 -13.21
N GLN A 57 11.07 9.17 -12.63
CA GLN A 57 10.44 8.67 -11.43
C GLN A 57 11.40 8.87 -10.27
N ASN A 58 11.02 9.72 -9.32
CA ASN A 58 11.85 10.07 -8.18
C ASN A 58 11.30 9.43 -6.91
N LEU A 59 12.16 8.66 -6.22
CA LEU A 59 11.82 8.09 -4.93
C LEU A 59 11.80 9.19 -3.87
N ILE A 60 10.67 9.34 -3.19
CA ILE A 60 10.52 10.32 -2.11
C ILE A 60 10.95 9.72 -0.78
N TYR A 61 10.44 8.53 -0.46
CA TYR A 61 10.82 7.81 0.75
C TYR A 61 10.56 6.32 0.62
N SER A 62 11.24 5.55 1.46
CA SER A 62 11.05 4.12 1.60
C SER A 62 10.81 3.82 3.07
N ARG A 63 9.78 3.04 3.38
CA ARG A 63 9.39 2.72 4.75
C ARG A 63 9.05 1.24 4.87
N LYS A 64 9.43 0.65 5.99
CA LYS A 64 9.05 -0.72 6.31
C LYS A 64 7.59 -0.76 6.77
N ILE A 65 6.83 -1.74 6.28
CA ILE A 65 5.47 -1.96 6.71
C ILE A 65 5.47 -2.87 7.94
N HIS A 66 4.82 -2.43 9.00
CA HIS A 66 4.67 -3.15 10.25
C HIS A 66 3.24 -3.62 10.43
N LYS A 67 3.06 -4.72 11.12
CA LYS A 67 1.75 -5.24 11.45
C LYS A 67 1.64 -5.34 12.97
N SER A 68 0.62 -4.69 13.54
CA SER A 68 0.38 -4.74 14.98
C SER A 68 -0.27 -6.06 15.40
N TRP A 69 -0.33 -6.29 16.72
CA TRP A 69 -0.99 -7.45 17.31
C TRP A 69 -2.46 -7.55 16.88
N PHE A 70 -3.11 -6.41 16.65
CA PHE A 70 -4.53 -6.33 16.27
C PHE A 70 -4.74 -6.36 14.76
N GLY A 71 -3.71 -6.66 13.98
CA GLY A 71 -3.80 -6.72 12.53
C GLY A 71 -3.76 -5.37 11.82
N LYS A 72 -3.50 -4.28 12.52
CA LYS A 72 -3.33 -2.98 11.88
C LYS A 72 -1.98 -2.91 11.18
N THR A 73 -2.00 -2.47 9.93
CA THR A 73 -0.81 -2.28 9.11
C THR A 73 -0.44 -0.80 9.12
N TYR A 74 0.83 -0.51 9.33
CA TYR A 74 1.29 0.87 9.45
C TYR A 74 2.76 1.00 9.08
N THR A 75 3.18 2.23 8.80
CA THR A 75 4.58 2.60 8.66
C THR A 75 4.95 3.64 9.72
N ASN A 76 6.24 3.71 10.05
CA ASN A 76 6.76 4.68 11.02
C ASN A 76 7.56 5.75 10.31
N THR A 77 7.38 7.00 10.75
CA THR A 77 8.19 8.13 10.30
C THR A 77 8.75 8.83 11.52
N GLU A 78 10.06 9.04 11.56
CA GLU A 78 10.70 9.80 12.61
C GLU A 78 10.86 11.25 12.17
N TYR A 79 10.36 12.18 12.98
CA TYR A 79 10.48 13.61 12.73
C TYR A 79 10.71 14.33 14.04
N GLU A 80 11.81 15.07 14.12
CA GLU A 80 12.23 15.80 15.31
C GLU A 80 12.27 14.95 16.59
N GLY A 81 12.79 13.72 16.47
CA GLY A 81 12.90 12.78 17.59
C GLY A 81 11.61 12.10 17.99
N LYS A 82 10.50 12.38 17.31
CA LYS A 82 9.20 11.73 17.57
C LYS A 82 8.86 10.76 16.46
N LEU A 83 8.22 9.66 16.85
CA LEU A 83 7.79 8.62 15.95
C LEU A 83 6.31 8.82 15.59
N TYR A 84 6.04 8.97 14.30
CA TYR A 84 4.68 9.11 13.78
C TYR A 84 4.28 7.85 13.01
N LYS A 85 3.08 7.36 13.26
CA LYS A 85 2.54 6.19 12.55
C LYS A 85 1.59 6.64 11.45
N SER A 86 1.79 6.08 10.25
CA SER A 86 0.86 6.25 9.14
C SER A 86 0.17 4.91 8.91
N VAL A 87 -1.15 4.89 9.10
CA VAL A 87 -1.94 3.66 8.99
C VAL A 87 -2.16 3.35 7.51
N LEU A 88 -1.95 2.09 7.14
CA LEU A 88 -2.23 1.56 5.82
C LEU A 88 -3.45 0.66 5.94
N LYS A 89 -4.55 1.07 5.33
CA LYS A 89 -5.82 0.35 5.39
C LYS A 89 -6.17 -0.23 4.03
N TYR A 90 -6.32 -1.55 3.96
CA TYR A 90 -6.80 -2.24 2.77
C TYR A 90 -8.31 -2.15 2.72
N VAL A 91 -8.86 -1.55 1.67
CA VAL A 91 -10.30 -1.41 1.50
C VAL A 91 -10.85 -2.54 0.64
N ASP A 92 -10.26 -2.70 -0.55
CA ASP A 92 -10.61 -3.79 -1.46
C ASP A 92 -9.46 -4.04 -2.43
N GLY A 93 -9.62 -4.94 -3.40
CA GLY A 93 -8.55 -5.30 -4.34
C GLY A 93 -8.02 -4.16 -5.19
N GLU A 94 -8.69 -3.01 -5.21
CA GLU A 94 -8.33 -1.86 -6.05
C GLU A 94 -8.07 -0.59 -5.25
N THR A 95 -8.29 -0.60 -3.93
CA THR A 95 -8.32 0.62 -3.12
C THR A 95 -7.62 0.42 -1.79
N ILE A 96 -6.72 1.33 -1.45
CA ILE A 96 -6.13 1.43 -0.10
C ILE A 96 -6.20 2.87 0.39
N ILE A 97 -6.15 3.03 1.71
CA ILE A 97 -6.01 4.33 2.36
C ILE A 97 -4.70 4.31 3.12
N TYR A 98 -3.82 5.26 2.83
CA TYR A 98 -2.53 5.39 3.50
C TYR A 98 -2.34 6.82 3.97
N GLY A 99 -2.10 6.99 5.29
CA GLY A 99 -1.94 8.31 5.87
C GLY A 99 -3.17 9.20 5.64
N ASN A 100 -4.36 8.61 5.70
CA ASN A 100 -5.65 9.27 5.46
C ASN A 100 -5.87 9.73 4.02
N GLU A 101 -5.04 9.25 3.08
CA GLU A 101 -5.20 9.57 1.67
C GLU A 101 -5.59 8.32 0.87
N LEU A 102 -6.38 8.52 -0.16
CA LEU A 102 -6.92 7.45 -0.99
C LEU A 102 -5.99 7.14 -2.16
N TYR A 103 -5.66 5.85 -2.32
CA TYR A 103 -4.87 5.34 -3.42
C TYR A 103 -5.62 4.21 -4.11
N LYS A 104 -5.48 4.13 -5.44
CA LYS A 104 -6.10 3.08 -6.24
C LYS A 104 -5.08 2.43 -7.17
N LYS A 105 -5.40 1.23 -7.65
CA LYS A 105 -4.57 0.54 -8.64
C LYS A 105 -4.40 1.34 -9.93
N TYR A 106 -5.30 2.28 -10.18
CA TYR A 106 -5.26 3.19 -11.32
C TYR A 106 -5.78 4.57 -10.89
N ASP A 107 -5.30 5.61 -11.56
CA ASP A 107 -5.81 6.96 -11.34
C ASP A 107 -6.74 7.34 -12.49
N LEU A 108 -7.81 8.07 -12.17
CA LEU A 108 -8.72 8.58 -13.18
C LEU A 108 -8.23 9.95 -13.64
N PRO A 109 -8.17 10.23 -14.95
CA PRO A 109 -7.84 11.56 -15.42
C PRO A 109 -8.81 12.60 -14.87
N ARG A 110 -8.28 13.79 -14.56
CA ARG A 110 -9.12 14.89 -14.05
C ARG A 110 -10.29 15.22 -14.99
N ASP A 111 -10.04 15.15 -16.29
CA ASP A 111 -11.06 15.42 -17.30
C ASP A 111 -12.21 14.43 -17.25
N PHE A 112 -11.91 13.17 -16.92
CA PHE A 112 -12.94 12.14 -16.75
C PHE A 112 -13.84 12.46 -15.57
N LEU A 113 -13.27 12.95 -14.45
CA LEU A 113 -14.03 13.33 -13.27
C LEU A 113 -14.87 14.58 -13.49
N LYS A 114 -14.43 15.48 -14.37
CA LYS A 114 -15.16 16.72 -14.69
C LYS A 114 -16.24 16.53 -15.76
N GLY A 115 -16.09 15.52 -16.60
CA GLY A 115 -17.00 15.28 -17.72
C GLY A 115 -18.31 14.61 -17.37
N ASN A 116 -18.46 14.23 -16.13
CA ASN A 116 -19.65 13.58 -15.62
C ASN A 116 -20.28 14.39 -14.50
#